data_5b70cc13667e6c525d96e288198ffe9b
#
_entry.id   5b70cc13667e6c525d96e288198ffe9b
#
_cell.length_a   1.000
_cell.length_b   1.000
_cell.length_c   1.000
_cell.angle_alpha   90.00
_cell.angle_beta   90.00
_cell.angle_gamma   90.00
#
_symmetry.space_group_name_H-M   'P 1'
#
loop_
_entity.id
_entity.type
_entity.pdbx_description
1 polymer ?
#
loop_
_entity_poly.entity_id
_entity_poly.type
_entity_poly.pdbx_seq_one_letter_code
_entity_poly.pdbx_strand_id
1 'polypeptide(L)'
;MSGINDASLAKVAEFYGSIVDTVVPVAATKVAELSKLLENTFRHVNIALVNELAVFAAELDIDIWAAIDAAATKPFGYMKFTPGPGVGGHCLPIDPSYLSWTVRRRVGRPFRFVELANDVNEHMPHYVVERVRAALNKQGIAPSRSRLLLLGMSYKRNTNDTRESPARTVAKLLVADGAEVRAVDQFATIDAFGGGVIRAELTADEVRAADLVIVLTDHDDVDYDMVVDQATAVLDTRHRVEGSNVEYL
;
A
#
# COMPACT_ATOMS: atom_id res chain seq x y z
N MET A 1 -25.03 -3.10 -11.80
CA MET A 1 -25.17 -4.46 -12.35
C MET A 1 -25.91 -4.45 -13.69
N SER A 2 -25.81 -5.53 -14.47
CA SER A 2 -26.54 -5.69 -15.75
C SER A 2 -26.84 -7.16 -16.00
N GLY A 3 -27.71 -7.42 -16.98
CA GLY A 3 -27.98 -8.76 -17.52
C GLY A 3 -27.72 -8.81 -19.03
N ILE A 4 -27.64 -10.03 -19.57
CA ILE A 4 -27.53 -10.22 -21.03
C ILE A 4 -28.87 -9.93 -21.73
N ASN A 5 -29.97 -9.91 -20.97
CA ASN A 5 -31.32 -9.53 -21.34
C ASN A 5 -32.10 -9.08 -20.09
N ASP A 6 -33.32 -8.53 -20.28
CA ASP A 6 -34.14 -8.00 -19.19
C ASP A 6 -34.52 -9.05 -18.15
N ALA A 7 -34.80 -10.30 -18.56
CA ALA A 7 -35.13 -11.39 -17.64
C ALA A 7 -33.94 -11.76 -16.73
N SER A 8 -32.73 -11.76 -17.27
CA SER A 8 -31.50 -11.99 -16.50
C SER A 8 -31.22 -10.83 -15.56
N LEU A 9 -31.43 -9.59 -16.03
CA LEU A 9 -31.27 -8.39 -15.20
C LEU A 9 -32.23 -8.40 -14.02
N ALA A 10 -33.51 -8.74 -14.24
CA ALA A 10 -34.52 -8.78 -13.18
C ALA A 10 -34.13 -9.80 -12.08
N LYS A 11 -33.71 -11.03 -12.46
CA LYS A 11 -33.26 -12.06 -11.50
C LYS A 11 -32.02 -11.65 -10.70
N VAL A 12 -31.05 -11.06 -11.36
CA VAL A 12 -29.82 -10.59 -10.70
C VAL A 12 -30.12 -9.41 -9.77
N ALA A 13 -31.01 -8.50 -10.18
CA ALA A 13 -31.43 -7.37 -9.35
C ALA A 13 -32.20 -7.85 -8.10
N GLU A 14 -33.10 -8.82 -8.23
CA GLU A 14 -33.81 -9.44 -7.12
C GLU A 14 -32.85 -10.10 -6.13
N PHE A 15 -31.91 -10.92 -6.64
CA PHE A 15 -30.94 -11.61 -5.79
C PHE A 15 -30.06 -10.63 -5.00
N TYR A 16 -29.45 -9.66 -5.67
CA TYR A 16 -28.58 -8.70 -4.97
C TYR A 16 -29.38 -7.72 -4.10
N GLY A 17 -30.62 -7.39 -4.44
CA GLY A 17 -31.49 -6.57 -3.61
C GLY A 17 -31.85 -7.20 -2.27
N SER A 18 -31.67 -8.54 -2.12
CA SER A 18 -31.79 -9.23 -0.84
C SER A 18 -30.54 -9.14 0.05
N ILE A 19 -29.41 -8.64 -0.49
CA ILE A 19 -28.11 -8.66 0.19
C ILE A 19 -27.58 -7.24 0.40
N VAL A 20 -27.89 -6.30 -0.52
CA VAL A 20 -27.38 -4.91 -0.50
C VAL A 20 -28.53 -3.91 -0.54
N ASP A 21 -28.37 -2.76 0.13
CA ASP A 21 -29.39 -1.72 0.23
C ASP A 21 -29.69 -1.03 -1.11
N THR A 22 -28.67 -0.91 -1.97
CA THR A 22 -28.78 -0.20 -3.24
C THR A 22 -28.29 -1.04 -4.41
N VAL A 23 -29.20 -1.31 -5.32
CA VAL A 23 -28.94 -1.98 -6.61
C VAL A 23 -29.10 -0.96 -7.74
N VAL A 24 -28.05 -0.78 -8.54
CA VAL A 24 -28.04 0.14 -9.68
C VAL A 24 -27.99 -0.65 -10.98
N PRO A 25 -29.12 -0.83 -11.68
CA PRO A 25 -29.16 -1.45 -12.99
C PRO A 25 -28.56 -0.53 -14.07
N VAL A 26 -27.80 -1.12 -14.99
CA VAL A 26 -27.26 -0.41 -16.16
C VAL A 26 -27.58 -1.20 -17.45
N ALA A 27 -27.61 -0.49 -18.57
CA ALA A 27 -28.16 -0.99 -19.82
C ALA A 27 -27.35 -2.12 -20.49
N ALA A 28 -26.05 -2.28 -20.13
CA ALA A 28 -25.19 -3.28 -20.76
C ALA A 28 -24.11 -3.79 -19.81
N THR A 29 -23.70 -5.06 -19.98
CA THR A 29 -22.62 -5.70 -19.19
C THR A 29 -21.32 -4.91 -19.24
N LYS A 30 -20.96 -4.38 -20.42
CA LYS A 30 -19.77 -3.54 -20.59
C LYS A 30 -19.80 -2.26 -19.76
N VAL A 31 -20.99 -1.70 -19.51
CA VAL A 31 -21.15 -0.51 -18.65
C VAL A 31 -20.91 -0.89 -17.19
N ALA A 32 -21.46 -2.03 -16.74
CA ALA A 32 -21.22 -2.52 -15.40
C ALA A 32 -19.73 -2.84 -15.15
N GLU A 33 -19.05 -3.50 -16.10
CA GLU A 33 -17.62 -3.76 -16.06
C GLU A 33 -16.81 -2.45 -16.00
N LEU A 34 -17.10 -1.50 -16.88
CA LEU A 34 -16.40 -0.23 -16.93
C LEU A 34 -16.61 0.58 -15.64
N SER A 35 -17.78 0.50 -15.01
CA SER A 35 -18.03 1.16 -13.72
C SER A 35 -17.08 0.67 -12.64
N LYS A 36 -16.82 -0.64 -12.58
CA LYS A 36 -15.87 -1.23 -11.62
C LYS A 36 -14.42 -0.85 -11.95
N LEU A 37 -14.06 -0.92 -13.23
CA LEU A 37 -12.74 -0.50 -13.70
C LEU A 37 -12.47 0.98 -13.44
N LEU A 38 -13.47 1.84 -13.64
CA LEU A 38 -13.39 3.27 -13.35
C LEU A 38 -13.12 3.52 -11.86
N GLU A 39 -13.86 2.85 -10.97
CA GLU A 39 -13.66 2.96 -9.52
C GLU A 39 -12.25 2.53 -9.09
N ASN A 40 -11.77 1.39 -9.59
CA ASN A 40 -10.42 0.92 -9.31
C ASN A 40 -9.35 1.87 -9.88
N THR A 41 -9.52 2.34 -11.12
CA THR A 41 -8.62 3.31 -11.74
C THR A 41 -8.58 4.62 -10.98
N PHE A 42 -9.74 5.13 -10.55
CA PHE A 42 -9.81 6.35 -9.72
C PHE A 42 -8.97 6.21 -8.44
N ARG A 43 -9.13 5.12 -7.71
CA ARG A 43 -8.32 4.87 -6.49
C ARG A 43 -6.85 4.74 -6.81
N HIS A 44 -6.51 3.96 -7.82
CA HIS A 44 -5.12 3.71 -8.23
C HIS A 44 -4.37 5.00 -8.60
N VAL A 45 -5.01 5.87 -9.39
CA VAL A 45 -4.43 7.16 -9.81
C VAL A 45 -4.30 8.13 -8.63
N ASN A 46 -5.30 8.18 -7.75
CA ASN A 46 -5.22 9.09 -6.59
C ASN A 46 -4.20 8.63 -5.54
N ILE A 47 -4.01 7.32 -5.38
CA ILE A 47 -2.91 6.81 -4.54
C ILE A 47 -1.56 7.17 -5.15
N ALA A 48 -1.38 7.01 -6.47
CA ALA A 48 -0.16 7.44 -7.15
C ALA A 48 0.12 8.94 -6.98
N LEU A 49 -0.93 9.78 -7.10
CA LEU A 49 -0.79 11.22 -6.89
C LEU A 49 -0.25 11.56 -5.49
N VAL A 50 -0.83 10.99 -4.43
CA VAL A 50 -0.36 11.28 -3.07
C VAL A 50 0.99 10.62 -2.75
N ASN A 51 1.33 9.50 -3.39
CA ASN A 51 2.64 8.88 -3.30
C ASN A 51 3.72 9.76 -3.93
N GLU A 52 3.49 10.28 -5.13
CA GLU A 52 4.43 11.19 -5.80
C GLU A 52 4.60 12.49 -5.02
N LEU A 53 3.49 13.04 -4.50
CA LEU A 53 3.54 14.23 -3.65
C LEU A 53 4.32 13.99 -2.36
N ALA A 54 4.27 12.79 -1.76
CA ALA A 54 5.04 12.47 -0.57
C ALA A 54 6.56 12.50 -0.84
N VAL A 55 7.00 12.01 -1.99
CA VAL A 55 8.41 12.09 -2.41
C VAL A 55 8.86 13.54 -2.51
N PHE A 56 8.13 14.40 -3.21
CA PHE A 56 8.47 15.81 -3.36
C PHE A 56 8.36 16.58 -2.03
N ALA A 57 7.35 16.29 -1.21
CA ALA A 57 7.17 16.93 0.08
C ALA A 57 8.37 16.67 1.01
N ALA A 58 8.88 15.43 1.02
CA ALA A 58 10.06 15.07 1.80
C ALA A 58 11.33 15.82 1.34
N GLU A 59 11.51 16.02 0.02
CA GLU A 59 12.64 16.81 -0.52
C GLU A 59 12.55 18.31 -0.20
N LEU A 60 11.33 18.81 -0.03
CA LEU A 60 11.03 20.21 0.26
C LEU A 60 10.84 20.50 1.77
N ASP A 61 11.05 19.50 2.63
CA ASP A 61 10.82 19.59 4.07
C ASP A 61 9.37 20.00 4.43
N ILE A 62 8.40 19.48 3.69
CA ILE A 62 6.96 19.70 3.87
C ILE A 62 6.31 18.46 4.47
N ASP A 63 5.52 18.64 5.53
CA ASP A 63 4.69 17.58 6.08
C ASP A 63 3.49 17.29 5.15
N ILE A 64 3.59 16.19 4.38
CA ILE A 64 2.56 15.76 3.44
C ILE A 64 1.28 15.33 4.17
N TRP A 65 1.39 14.77 5.37
CA TRP A 65 0.24 14.27 6.13
C TRP A 65 -0.63 15.43 6.61
N ALA A 66 0.01 16.47 7.17
CA ALA A 66 -0.68 17.71 7.54
C ALA A 66 -1.32 18.39 6.33
N ALA A 67 -0.65 18.40 5.18
CA ALA A 67 -1.19 18.97 3.95
C ALA A 67 -2.43 18.20 3.44
N ILE A 68 -2.40 16.86 3.47
CA ILE A 68 -3.52 15.99 3.10
C ILE A 68 -4.69 16.22 4.06
N ASP A 69 -4.44 16.29 5.37
CA ASP A 69 -5.48 16.49 6.37
C ASP A 69 -6.14 17.88 6.24
N ALA A 70 -5.35 18.91 5.99
CA ALA A 70 -5.88 20.23 5.68
C ALA A 70 -6.74 20.24 4.41
N ALA A 71 -6.30 19.56 3.34
CA ALA A 71 -7.09 19.44 2.12
C ALA A 71 -8.39 18.66 2.34
N ALA A 72 -8.38 17.65 3.22
CA ALA A 72 -9.55 16.81 3.54
C ALA A 72 -10.65 17.55 4.33
N THR A 73 -10.38 18.74 4.87
CA THR A 73 -11.40 19.60 5.47
C THR A 73 -12.40 20.17 4.47
N LYS A 74 -12.10 20.12 3.18
CA LYS A 74 -13.03 20.55 2.12
C LYS A 74 -14.22 19.61 2.06
N PRO A 75 -15.48 20.10 2.16
CA PRO A 75 -16.66 19.26 2.16
C PRO A 75 -17.02 18.72 0.77
N PHE A 76 -16.33 19.16 -0.29
CA PHE A 76 -16.57 18.76 -1.67
C PHE A 76 -15.30 18.82 -2.52
N GLY A 77 -15.28 18.04 -3.59
CA GLY A 77 -14.23 18.09 -4.62
C GLY A 77 -12.90 17.44 -4.22
N TYR A 78 -12.77 16.95 -2.99
CA TYR A 78 -11.61 16.24 -2.49
C TYR A 78 -12.03 14.94 -1.78
N MET A 79 -11.36 13.85 -2.10
CA MET A 79 -11.45 12.59 -1.37
C MET A 79 -10.07 12.26 -0.82
N LYS A 80 -9.98 12.02 0.49
CA LYS A 80 -8.72 11.76 1.17
C LYS A 80 -8.13 10.43 0.70
N PHE A 81 -6.88 10.48 0.22
CA PHE A 81 -5.99 9.34 0.02
C PHE A 81 -4.72 9.61 0.81
N THR A 82 -4.04 8.55 1.20
CA THR A 82 -2.81 8.63 1.99
C THR A 82 -1.67 7.93 1.26
N PRO A 83 -0.44 8.44 1.33
CA PRO A 83 0.72 7.77 0.79
C PRO A 83 1.03 6.47 1.55
N GLY A 84 1.90 5.65 0.95
CA GLY A 84 2.34 4.40 1.55
C GLY A 84 3.40 3.72 0.70
N PRO A 85 3.81 2.49 1.08
CA PRO A 85 4.92 1.78 0.43
C PRO A 85 4.61 1.26 -0.98
N GLY A 86 3.45 1.61 -1.53
CA GLY A 86 2.96 1.19 -2.84
C GLY A 86 1.56 0.61 -2.80
N VAL A 87 1.09 0.10 -3.92
CA VAL A 87 -0.24 -0.50 -4.09
C VAL A 87 -0.10 -2.00 -4.26
N GLY A 88 -0.82 -2.75 -3.43
CA GLY A 88 -0.87 -4.20 -3.50
C GLY A 88 -2.27 -4.74 -3.72
N GLY A 89 -2.40 -6.07 -3.65
CA GLY A 89 -3.64 -6.78 -3.91
C GLY A 89 -3.88 -7.05 -5.39
N HIS A 90 -4.99 -7.69 -5.71
CA HIS A 90 -5.26 -8.15 -7.07
C HIS A 90 -5.96 -7.10 -7.94
N CYS A 91 -6.91 -6.34 -7.38
CA CYS A 91 -7.79 -5.52 -8.20
C CYS A 91 -7.17 -4.18 -8.60
N LEU A 92 -6.51 -3.47 -7.66
CA LEU A 92 -6.03 -2.12 -7.94
C LEU A 92 -4.86 -2.06 -8.94
N PRO A 93 -3.81 -2.90 -8.85
CA PRO A 93 -2.72 -2.85 -9.82
C PRO A 93 -3.04 -3.61 -11.12
N ILE A 94 -3.90 -4.64 -11.09
CA ILE A 94 -4.11 -5.54 -12.22
C ILE A 94 -5.25 -5.09 -13.13
N ASP A 95 -6.43 -4.77 -12.59
CA ASP A 95 -7.61 -4.45 -13.41
C ASP A 95 -7.40 -3.22 -14.32
N PRO A 96 -6.83 -2.09 -13.84
CA PRO A 96 -6.51 -0.97 -14.71
C PRO A 96 -5.48 -1.31 -15.79
N SER A 97 -4.50 -2.18 -15.47
CA SER A 97 -3.50 -2.64 -16.44
C SER A 97 -4.11 -3.48 -17.56
N TYR A 98 -5.08 -4.34 -17.24
CA TYR A 98 -5.87 -5.06 -18.25
C TYR A 98 -6.64 -4.11 -19.16
N LEU A 99 -7.24 -3.07 -18.59
CA LEU A 99 -7.93 -2.04 -19.35
C LEU A 99 -6.95 -1.30 -20.28
N SER A 100 -5.77 -0.88 -19.77
CA SER A 100 -4.73 -0.22 -20.56
C SER A 100 -4.27 -1.10 -21.72
N TRP A 101 -4.02 -2.40 -21.47
CA TRP A 101 -3.65 -3.35 -22.50
C TRP A 101 -4.72 -3.49 -23.58
N THR A 102 -6.00 -3.59 -23.20
CA THR A 102 -7.14 -3.69 -24.12
C THR A 102 -7.27 -2.44 -24.99
N VAL A 103 -7.16 -1.25 -24.37
CA VAL A 103 -7.22 0.04 -25.07
C VAL A 103 -6.07 0.15 -26.06
N ARG A 104 -4.84 -0.19 -25.65
CA ARG A 104 -3.67 -0.18 -26.56
C ARG A 104 -3.87 -1.07 -27.77
N ARG A 105 -4.42 -2.29 -27.58
CA ARG A 105 -4.67 -3.22 -28.69
C ARG A 105 -5.78 -2.79 -29.63
N ARG A 106 -6.86 -2.20 -29.10
CA ARG A 106 -8.06 -1.87 -29.90
C ARG A 106 -8.05 -0.46 -30.48
N VAL A 107 -7.43 0.47 -29.77
CA VAL A 107 -7.45 1.91 -30.09
C VAL A 107 -6.08 2.40 -30.55
N GLY A 108 -5.03 1.60 -30.36
CA GLY A 108 -3.65 1.93 -30.78
C GLY A 108 -2.98 3.00 -29.92
N ARG A 109 -3.54 3.33 -28.75
CA ARG A 109 -3.02 4.35 -27.84
C ARG A 109 -2.94 3.82 -26.40
N PRO A 110 -1.93 4.25 -25.60
CA PRO A 110 -1.84 3.91 -24.18
C PRO A 110 -2.93 4.58 -23.36
N PHE A 111 -3.33 3.96 -22.26
CA PHE A 111 -4.14 4.61 -21.23
C PHE A 111 -3.20 5.31 -20.24
N ARG A 112 -2.83 6.54 -20.55
CA ARG A 112 -1.74 7.30 -19.94
C ARG A 112 -1.84 7.42 -18.42
N PHE A 113 -3.02 7.67 -17.86
CA PHE A 113 -3.20 7.77 -16.40
C PHE A 113 -2.88 6.47 -15.68
N VAL A 114 -3.23 5.33 -16.25
CA VAL A 114 -2.95 4.02 -15.64
C VAL A 114 -1.47 3.70 -15.71
N GLU A 115 -0.83 3.95 -16.87
CA GLU A 115 0.60 3.69 -17.05
C GLU A 115 1.45 4.55 -16.11
N LEU A 116 1.13 5.83 -15.98
CA LEU A 116 1.82 6.73 -15.04
C LEU A 116 1.58 6.30 -13.57
N ALA A 117 0.34 5.95 -13.21
CA ALA A 117 0.04 5.51 -11.86
C ALA A 117 0.73 4.19 -11.50
N ASN A 118 0.87 3.27 -12.45
CA ASN A 118 1.66 2.05 -12.25
C ASN A 118 3.12 2.40 -11.97
N ASP A 119 3.73 3.23 -12.82
CA ASP A 119 5.13 3.64 -12.68
C ASP A 119 5.41 4.24 -11.29
N VAL A 120 4.60 5.20 -10.87
CA VAL A 120 4.73 5.85 -9.55
C VAL A 120 4.56 4.84 -8.41
N ASN A 121 3.48 4.04 -8.43
CA ASN A 121 3.19 3.10 -7.34
C ASN A 121 4.19 1.95 -7.25
N GLU A 122 4.73 1.49 -8.39
CA GLU A 122 5.77 0.46 -8.45
C GLU A 122 7.14 0.99 -7.97
N HIS A 123 7.36 2.31 -8.04
CA HIS A 123 8.57 2.94 -7.52
C HIS A 123 8.57 3.06 -5.99
N MET A 124 7.41 3.12 -5.33
CA MET A 124 7.32 3.38 -3.90
C MET A 124 8.10 2.39 -3.01
N PRO A 125 8.14 1.07 -3.28
CA PRO A 125 9.00 0.17 -2.49
C PRO A 125 10.48 0.54 -2.55
N HIS A 126 10.97 1.04 -3.70
CA HIS A 126 12.34 1.52 -3.84
C HIS A 126 12.57 2.80 -3.02
N TYR A 127 11.62 3.72 -3.06
CA TYR A 127 11.67 4.92 -2.24
C TYR A 127 11.69 4.60 -0.74
N VAL A 128 10.87 3.66 -0.27
CA VAL A 128 10.95 3.19 1.14
C VAL A 128 12.35 2.68 1.49
N VAL A 129 12.97 1.89 0.60
CA VAL A 129 14.34 1.38 0.82
C VAL A 129 15.35 2.52 0.85
N GLU A 130 15.20 3.55 0.03
CA GLU A 130 16.04 4.76 0.09
C GLU A 130 15.90 5.49 1.43
N ARG A 131 14.67 5.61 1.96
CA ARG A 131 14.42 6.17 3.29
C ARG A 131 15.06 5.32 4.40
N VAL A 132 14.97 3.98 4.32
CA VAL A 132 15.66 3.06 5.24
C VAL A 132 17.17 3.29 5.22
N ARG A 133 17.77 3.34 4.01
CA ARG A 133 19.22 3.62 3.87
C ARG A 133 19.60 4.98 4.46
N ALA A 134 18.79 6.00 4.27
CA ALA A 134 19.01 7.33 4.84
C ALA A 134 18.93 7.30 6.38
N ALA A 135 17.94 6.62 6.96
CA ALA A 135 17.79 6.47 8.40
C ALA A 135 18.98 5.70 9.03
N LEU A 136 19.42 4.62 8.41
CA LEU A 136 20.60 3.86 8.85
C LEU A 136 21.89 4.70 8.75
N ASN A 137 22.03 5.47 7.66
CA ASN A 137 23.20 6.33 7.47
C ASN A 137 23.30 7.43 8.54
N LYS A 138 22.17 8.00 8.98
CA LYS A 138 22.13 8.94 10.13
C LYS A 138 22.68 8.31 11.42
N GLN A 139 22.52 7.00 11.56
CA GLN A 139 23.02 6.22 12.71
C GLN A 139 24.46 5.72 12.49
N GLY A 140 25.06 5.93 11.31
CA GLY A 140 26.37 5.40 10.95
C GLY A 140 26.41 3.89 10.69
N ILE A 141 25.26 3.28 10.38
CA ILE A 141 25.10 1.84 10.15
C ILE A 141 25.02 1.57 8.64
N ALA A 142 25.89 0.67 8.15
CA ALA A 142 25.76 0.20 6.76
C ALA A 142 24.61 -0.81 6.65
N PRO A 143 23.81 -0.77 5.56
CA PRO A 143 22.70 -1.72 5.36
C PRO A 143 23.09 -3.20 5.57
N SER A 144 24.27 -3.61 5.07
CA SER A 144 24.80 -4.98 5.21
C SER A 144 25.20 -5.40 6.64
N ARG A 145 25.09 -4.50 7.59
CA ARG A 145 25.36 -4.76 9.01
C ARG A 145 24.16 -4.45 9.89
N SER A 146 23.03 -4.08 9.27
CA SER A 146 21.83 -3.70 9.99
C SER A 146 20.91 -4.89 10.24
N ARG A 147 20.20 -4.80 11.36
CA ARG A 147 19.09 -5.67 11.71
C ARG A 147 17.79 -4.85 11.62
N LEU A 148 16.94 -5.23 10.70
CA LEU A 148 15.70 -4.52 10.38
C LEU A 148 14.49 -5.33 10.81
N LEU A 149 13.52 -4.69 11.44
CA LEU A 149 12.25 -5.30 11.82
C LEU A 149 11.11 -4.69 11.00
N LEU A 150 10.48 -5.49 10.16
CA LEU A 150 9.34 -5.09 9.35
C LEU A 150 8.04 -5.43 10.09
N LEU A 151 7.12 -4.49 10.20
CA LEU A 151 5.79 -4.69 10.74
C LEU A 151 4.76 -4.69 9.61
N GLY A 152 4.16 -5.87 9.38
CA GLY A 152 3.17 -6.11 8.34
C GLY A 152 3.77 -6.54 6.99
N MET A 153 3.39 -7.72 6.52
CA MET A 153 3.76 -8.30 5.23
C MET A 153 2.57 -8.41 4.27
N SER A 154 1.35 -8.27 4.80
CA SER A 154 0.11 -8.27 4.03
C SER A 154 -0.04 -6.95 3.26
N TYR A 155 -0.77 -6.96 2.15
CA TYR A 155 -0.96 -5.73 1.37
C TYR A 155 -1.94 -4.75 2.03
N LYS A 156 -2.76 -5.22 2.95
CA LYS A 156 -3.81 -4.43 3.62
C LYS A 156 -3.93 -4.85 5.08
N ARG A 157 -4.30 -3.87 5.93
CA ARG A 157 -4.60 -4.03 7.34
C ARG A 157 -5.59 -5.18 7.60
N ASN A 158 -5.29 -6.00 8.62
CA ASN A 158 -6.14 -7.07 9.14
C ASN A 158 -6.57 -8.11 8.09
N THR A 159 -5.68 -8.43 7.17
CA THR A 159 -5.88 -9.48 6.17
C THR A 159 -4.67 -10.39 6.09
N ASN A 160 -4.89 -11.62 5.66
CA ASN A 160 -3.83 -12.59 5.41
C ASN A 160 -3.33 -12.57 3.94
N ASP A 161 -3.81 -11.64 3.13
CA ASP A 161 -3.47 -11.59 1.72
C ASP A 161 -2.15 -10.84 1.50
N THR A 162 -1.14 -11.58 1.09
CA THR A 162 0.21 -11.10 0.81
C THR A 162 0.54 -10.99 -0.68
N ARG A 163 -0.46 -11.27 -1.55
CA ARG A 163 -0.27 -11.21 -3.01
C ARG A 163 -0.02 -9.78 -3.44
N GLU A 164 0.99 -9.60 -4.31
CA GLU A 164 1.40 -8.29 -4.80
C GLU A 164 1.61 -7.25 -3.66
N SER A 165 1.97 -7.72 -2.45
CA SER A 165 2.22 -6.80 -1.34
C SER A 165 3.51 -6.02 -1.57
N PRO A 166 3.49 -4.67 -1.51
CA PRO A 166 4.69 -3.85 -1.55
C PRO A 166 5.72 -4.20 -0.49
N ALA A 167 5.26 -4.66 0.69
CA ALA A 167 6.13 -5.10 1.78
C ALA A 167 7.08 -6.23 1.36
N ARG A 168 6.64 -7.14 0.51
CA ARG A 168 7.48 -8.21 -0.03
C ARG A 168 8.60 -7.67 -0.94
N THR A 169 8.29 -6.65 -1.74
CA THR A 169 9.29 -5.99 -2.59
C THR A 169 10.31 -5.24 -1.73
N VAL A 170 9.86 -4.47 -0.73
CA VAL A 170 10.73 -3.81 0.24
C VAL A 170 11.65 -4.82 0.93
N ALA A 171 11.09 -5.89 1.49
CA ALA A 171 11.85 -6.94 2.18
C ALA A 171 12.92 -7.57 1.27
N LYS A 172 12.56 -7.91 0.02
CA LYS A 172 13.48 -8.46 -0.98
C LYS A 172 14.64 -7.51 -1.29
N LEU A 173 14.37 -6.23 -1.44
CA LEU A 173 15.40 -5.22 -1.70
C LEU A 173 16.34 -5.04 -0.51
N LEU A 174 15.82 -5.01 0.72
CA LEU A 174 16.63 -4.91 1.94
C LEU A 174 17.50 -6.15 2.16
N VAL A 175 16.99 -7.34 1.88
CA VAL A 175 17.79 -8.58 1.88
C VAL A 175 18.91 -8.50 0.84
N ALA A 176 18.63 -7.96 -0.36
CA ALA A 176 19.64 -7.76 -1.40
C ALA A 176 20.72 -6.75 -1.01
N ASP A 177 20.40 -5.77 -0.16
CA ASP A 177 21.37 -4.85 0.45
C ASP A 177 22.25 -5.51 1.53
N GLY A 178 21.95 -6.77 1.88
CA GLY A 178 22.69 -7.56 2.86
C GLY A 178 22.22 -7.37 4.31
N ALA A 179 21.10 -6.71 4.55
CA ALA A 179 20.52 -6.55 5.89
C ALA A 179 20.00 -7.88 6.47
N GLU A 180 20.07 -8.04 7.79
CA GLU A 180 19.27 -9.05 8.48
C GLU A 180 17.81 -8.55 8.56
N VAL A 181 16.95 -9.10 7.72
CA VAL A 181 15.55 -8.69 7.63
C VAL A 181 14.67 -9.66 8.41
N ARG A 182 14.01 -9.15 9.43
CA ARG A 182 13.05 -9.86 10.25
C ARG A 182 11.69 -9.24 10.07
N ALA A 183 10.62 -10.03 10.12
CA ALA A 183 9.28 -9.51 9.89
C ALA A 183 8.25 -10.13 10.84
N VAL A 184 7.33 -9.30 11.28
CA VAL A 184 6.18 -9.66 12.10
C VAL A 184 4.91 -9.37 11.32
N ASP A 185 4.08 -10.39 11.16
CA ASP A 185 2.71 -10.29 10.66
C ASP A 185 1.96 -11.56 11.10
N GLN A 186 1.01 -11.40 12.01
CA GLN A 186 0.26 -12.56 12.53
C GLN A 186 -0.78 -13.09 11.55
N PHE A 187 -1.22 -12.27 10.59
CA PHE A 187 -2.19 -12.68 9.57
C PHE A 187 -1.52 -13.38 8.39
N ALA A 188 -0.27 -13.04 8.09
CA ALA A 188 0.42 -13.54 6.92
C ALA A 188 0.77 -15.03 7.04
N THR A 189 0.61 -15.75 5.94
CA THR A 189 1.05 -17.14 5.83
C THR A 189 2.56 -17.24 5.75
N ILE A 190 3.12 -18.44 6.02
CA ILE A 190 4.57 -18.67 6.02
C ILE A 190 5.24 -18.29 4.70
N ASP A 191 4.54 -18.39 3.59
CA ASP A 191 5.05 -18.05 2.25
C ASP A 191 5.36 -16.56 2.06
N ALA A 192 4.83 -15.70 2.94
CA ALA A 192 5.16 -14.28 2.94
C ALA A 192 6.60 -13.98 3.40
N PHE A 193 7.19 -14.91 4.18
CA PHE A 193 8.49 -14.77 4.81
C PHE A 193 9.63 -15.47 4.03
N GLY A 194 9.44 -15.71 2.73
CA GLY A 194 10.47 -16.30 1.87
C GLY A 194 11.60 -15.33 1.49
N GLY A 195 12.64 -15.87 0.81
CA GLY A 195 13.66 -15.02 0.17
C GLY A 195 14.67 -14.37 1.12
N GLY A 196 14.94 -14.99 2.29
CA GLY A 196 15.90 -14.46 3.27
C GLY A 196 15.25 -13.65 4.40
N VAL A 197 13.95 -13.49 4.40
CA VAL A 197 13.20 -12.85 5.50
C VAL A 197 12.96 -13.84 6.62
N ILE A 198 13.29 -13.46 7.85
CA ILE A 198 13.12 -14.27 9.04
C ILE A 198 11.81 -13.88 9.71
N ARG A 199 10.88 -14.83 9.88
CA ARG A 199 9.67 -14.59 10.66
C ARG A 199 10.03 -14.40 12.13
N ALA A 200 9.52 -13.34 12.75
CA ALA A 200 9.71 -13.02 14.14
C ALA A 200 8.36 -12.87 14.87
N GLU A 201 8.41 -12.93 16.20
CA GLU A 201 7.30 -12.55 17.08
C GLU A 201 7.53 -11.12 17.57
N LEU A 202 6.47 -10.35 17.75
CA LEU A 202 6.56 -9.00 18.29
C LEU A 202 6.82 -9.07 19.80
N THR A 203 8.04 -8.80 20.21
CA THR A 203 8.45 -8.71 21.61
C THR A 203 9.30 -7.46 21.81
N ALA A 204 9.34 -6.95 23.04
CA ALA A 204 10.17 -5.82 23.39
C ALA A 204 11.67 -6.08 23.09
N ASP A 205 12.14 -7.32 23.27
CA ASP A 205 13.52 -7.70 22.98
C ASP A 205 13.81 -7.69 21.47
N GLU A 206 12.86 -8.15 20.66
CA GLU A 206 12.97 -8.12 19.20
C GLU A 206 13.03 -6.69 18.68
N VAL A 207 12.16 -5.80 19.22
CA VAL A 207 12.13 -4.38 18.87
C VAL A 207 13.43 -3.68 19.26
N ARG A 208 13.93 -3.90 20.50
CA ARG A 208 15.21 -3.33 20.96
C ARG A 208 16.42 -3.79 20.17
N ALA A 209 16.37 -5.02 19.68
CA ALA A 209 17.49 -5.59 18.91
C ALA A 209 17.54 -5.08 17.46
N ALA A 210 16.49 -4.41 16.97
CA ALA A 210 16.45 -3.83 15.64
C ALA A 210 17.12 -2.44 15.60
N ASP A 211 17.95 -2.20 14.60
CA ASP A 211 18.53 -0.88 14.34
C ASP A 211 17.46 0.09 13.80
N LEU A 212 16.48 -0.45 13.07
CA LEU A 212 15.34 0.31 12.55
C LEU A 212 14.11 -0.60 12.48
N VAL A 213 12.98 -0.12 12.97
CA VAL A 213 11.65 -0.72 12.79
C VAL A 213 10.94 -0.02 11.64
N ILE A 214 10.35 -0.77 10.72
CA ILE A 214 9.65 -0.22 9.54
C ILE A 214 8.18 -0.69 9.56
N VAL A 215 7.24 0.25 9.67
CA VAL A 215 5.80 -0.03 9.58
C VAL A 215 5.39 -0.03 8.11
N LEU A 216 5.13 -1.21 7.56
CA LEU A 216 4.70 -1.39 6.16
C LEU A 216 3.19 -1.62 6.03
N THR A 217 2.60 -2.36 6.99
CA THR A 217 1.14 -2.54 7.08
C THR A 217 0.72 -2.40 8.53
N ASP A 218 -0.21 -1.51 8.77
CA ASP A 218 -0.61 -1.03 10.08
C ASP A 218 -1.75 -1.88 10.68
N HIS A 219 -1.48 -3.15 11.01
CA HIS A 219 -2.43 -4.06 11.66
C HIS A 219 -2.86 -3.53 13.03
N ASP A 220 -4.13 -3.77 13.40
CA ASP A 220 -4.69 -3.24 14.65
C ASP A 220 -4.25 -3.99 15.92
N ASP A 221 -3.73 -5.19 15.77
CA ASP A 221 -3.26 -6.06 16.85
C ASP A 221 -1.80 -5.81 17.26
N VAL A 222 -1.10 -4.91 16.59
CA VAL A 222 0.28 -4.52 16.91
C VAL A 222 0.26 -3.54 18.08
N ASP A 223 1.04 -3.83 19.11
CA ASP A 223 1.30 -2.91 20.23
C ASP A 223 2.30 -1.82 19.79
N TYR A 224 1.77 -0.78 19.16
CA TYR A 224 2.58 0.33 18.65
C TYR A 224 3.20 1.18 19.74
N ASP A 225 2.56 1.30 20.89
CA ASP A 225 3.11 2.05 22.03
C ASP A 225 4.40 1.37 22.50
N MET A 226 4.39 0.05 22.68
CA MET A 226 5.59 -0.72 22.98
C MET A 226 6.65 -0.58 21.88
N VAL A 227 6.26 -0.58 20.61
CA VAL A 227 7.20 -0.41 19.48
C VAL A 227 7.91 0.94 19.58
N VAL A 228 7.18 2.04 19.77
CA VAL A 228 7.78 3.39 19.86
C VAL A 228 8.66 3.51 21.10
N ASP A 229 8.22 2.98 22.23
CA ASP A 229 8.95 3.05 23.51
C ASP A 229 10.27 2.26 23.48
N GLN A 230 10.34 1.15 22.75
CA GLN A 230 11.48 0.24 22.76
C GLN A 230 12.41 0.37 21.53
N ALA A 231 11.91 0.93 20.42
CA ALA A 231 12.70 1.06 19.20
C ALA A 231 13.74 2.18 19.29
N THR A 232 14.92 1.95 18.74
CA THR A 232 15.93 3.00 18.54
C THR A 232 15.46 4.03 17.52
N ALA A 233 14.86 3.58 16.42
CA ALA A 233 14.27 4.41 15.38
C ALA A 233 13.12 3.67 14.69
N VAL A 234 12.13 4.40 14.21
CA VAL A 234 10.98 3.88 13.47
C VAL A 234 10.83 4.65 12.16
N LEU A 235 10.71 3.95 11.05
CA LEU A 235 10.21 4.51 9.79
C LEU A 235 8.75 4.09 9.61
N ASP A 236 7.84 5.04 9.75
CA ASP A 236 6.41 4.78 9.61
C ASP A 236 5.91 5.20 8.22
N THR A 237 5.58 4.22 7.39
CA THR A 237 5.05 4.47 6.05
C THR A 237 3.52 4.63 6.02
N ARG A 238 2.86 4.56 7.17
CA ARG A 238 1.40 4.58 7.31
C ARG A 238 0.86 5.72 8.18
N HIS A 239 1.74 6.48 8.81
CA HIS A 239 1.38 7.50 9.79
C HIS A 239 0.52 6.92 10.92
N ARG A 240 0.96 5.79 11.47
CA ARG A 240 0.25 5.02 12.50
C ARG A 240 0.69 5.39 13.90
N VAL A 241 1.93 5.82 14.06
CA VAL A 241 2.56 6.07 15.36
C VAL A 241 3.11 7.49 15.45
N GLU A 242 3.24 8.02 16.67
CA GLU A 242 3.85 9.30 16.94
C GLU A 242 5.00 9.12 17.96
N GLY A 243 6.10 9.82 17.76
CA GLY A 243 7.26 9.74 18.66
C GLY A 243 8.44 10.57 18.17
N SER A 244 9.36 10.91 19.06
CA SER A 244 10.58 11.67 18.72
C SER A 244 11.59 10.85 17.93
N ASN A 245 11.46 9.52 17.93
CA ASN A 245 12.26 8.56 17.20
C ASN A 245 11.57 8.04 15.93
N VAL A 246 10.46 8.67 15.51
CA VAL A 246 9.67 8.28 14.34
C VAL A 246 9.96 9.21 13.18
N GLU A 247 10.31 8.65 12.03
CA GLU A 247 10.34 9.32 10.74
C GLU A 247 9.16 8.83 9.89
N TYR A 248 8.54 9.73 9.12
CA TYR A 248 7.44 9.39 8.21
C TYR A 248 7.92 9.32 6.75
N LEU A 249 7.09 8.63 5.94
CA LEU A 249 7.32 8.53 4.50
C LEU A 249 7.17 9.89 3.83
#